data_5f539ca47ed4fdf72bc85bfbc965f7b8
#
_entry.id   5f539ca47ed4fdf72bc85bfbc965f7b8
#
_cell.length_a   1.000
_cell.length_b   1.000
_cell.length_c   1.000
_cell.angle_alpha   90.00
_cell.angle_beta   90.00
_cell.angle_gamma   90.00
#
_symmetry.space_group_name_H-M   'P 1'
#
loop_
_entity.id
_entity.type
_entity.pdbx_description
1 polymer ?
#
loop_
_entity_poly.entity_id
_entity_poly.type
_entity_poly.pdbx_seq_one_letter_code
_entity_poly.pdbx_strand_id
1 'polypeptide(L)'
;NIDGNNWECLVKPAKRIHKDTIVSFGNGLLKAKCTGVNDEGIRNFEFIYDGIFYEILDKLGTMPLPPYIKTKLDDQSRYQTVYAKNIGSAAAPTAGLHFTKELLKQIEDIGVTVCYITLHVGLGTFRPVNVEDVTKHKMHSEFYSMNKVAADILNKAKEENRCIVAVGTTTTRTLETIMSKYNTFKECSGWTDIFIYPGYEFKGIDSLITNFHLPKSTLIMLVSALAGKENIMNAYKHAVEEKYRFFSFGDAMFIKKNK
;
A
#
# COMPACT_ATOMS: atom_id res chain seq x y z
N ASN A 1 11.23 -0.86 12.79
CA ASN A 1 12.45 -0.90 13.63
C ASN A 1 12.98 0.51 13.81
N ILE A 2 13.41 0.85 15.05
CA ILE A 2 14.08 2.12 15.36
C ILE A 2 15.58 1.88 15.29
N ASP A 3 16.07 1.00 16.18
CA ASP A 3 17.45 0.54 16.22
C ASP A 3 17.50 -0.81 16.95
N GLY A 4 18.41 -1.70 16.57
CA GLY A 4 18.59 -3.00 17.23
C GLY A 4 17.27 -3.69 17.55
N ASN A 5 16.99 -3.90 18.83
CA ASN A 5 15.77 -4.54 19.34
C ASN A 5 14.63 -3.56 19.64
N ASN A 6 14.81 -2.26 19.36
CA ASN A 6 13.80 -1.24 19.62
C ASN A 6 12.89 -1.01 18.41
N TRP A 7 11.59 -1.05 18.65
CA TRP A 7 10.58 -0.97 17.60
C TRP A 7 9.41 -0.07 17.99
N GLU A 8 8.90 0.69 17.04
CA GLU A 8 7.59 1.31 17.13
C GLU A 8 6.51 0.33 16.72
N CYS A 9 5.52 0.13 17.59
CA CYS A 9 4.48 -0.86 17.40
C CYS A 9 3.09 -0.29 17.61
N LEU A 10 2.16 -0.67 16.73
CA LEU A 10 0.74 -0.55 17.01
C LEU A 10 0.30 -1.71 17.90
N VAL A 11 -0.47 -1.41 18.94
CA VAL A 11 -0.95 -2.42 19.88
C VAL A 11 -2.47 -2.35 20.07
N LYS A 12 -3.08 -3.52 20.23
CA LYS A 12 -4.50 -3.65 20.55
C LYS A 12 -4.70 -4.73 21.62
N PRO A 13 -5.31 -4.40 22.75
CA PRO A 13 -5.87 -3.12 23.18
C PRO A 13 -4.78 -2.17 23.73
N ALA A 14 -4.69 -0.99 23.14
CA ALA A 14 -3.69 0.02 23.49
C ALA A 14 -3.78 0.50 24.96
N LYS A 15 -5.00 0.57 25.50
CA LYS A 15 -5.26 1.02 26.88
C LYS A 15 -4.63 0.17 27.97
N ARG A 16 -4.22 -1.07 27.66
CA ARG A 16 -3.61 -1.99 28.63
C ARG A 16 -2.09 -1.97 28.63
N ILE A 17 -1.48 -1.27 27.67
CA ILE A 17 -0.03 -1.24 27.48
C ILE A 17 0.50 0.13 27.83
N HIS A 18 1.19 0.23 28.93
CA HIS A 18 1.85 1.43 29.45
C HIS A 18 3.36 1.20 29.52
N LYS A 19 4.12 2.25 29.81
CA LYS A 19 5.56 2.14 30.05
C LYS A 19 5.84 1.06 31.08
N ASP A 20 6.88 0.27 30.86
CA ASP A 20 7.35 -0.88 31.66
C ASP A 20 6.42 -2.11 31.62
N THR A 21 5.29 -2.08 30.88
CA THR A 21 4.51 -3.29 30.64
C THR A 21 5.32 -4.29 29.81
N ILE A 22 5.37 -5.54 30.27
CA ILE A 22 6.00 -6.64 29.52
C ILE A 22 4.89 -7.53 28.93
N VAL A 23 4.95 -7.72 27.62
CA VAL A 23 4.08 -8.65 26.88
C VAL A 23 4.90 -9.88 26.51
N SER A 24 4.36 -11.07 26.71
CA SER A 24 5.00 -12.34 26.39
C SER A 24 4.24 -13.06 25.26
N PHE A 25 4.97 -13.59 24.30
CA PHE A 25 4.46 -14.34 23.15
C PHE A 25 5.07 -15.73 23.12
N GLY A 26 4.31 -16.74 22.63
CA GLY A 26 4.79 -18.09 22.41
C GLY A 26 5.40 -18.73 23.65
N ASN A 27 4.71 -18.65 24.80
CA ASN A 27 5.19 -19.19 26.09
C ASN A 27 6.58 -18.65 26.51
N GLY A 28 6.87 -17.37 26.20
CA GLY A 28 8.11 -16.72 26.59
C GLY A 28 9.22 -16.74 25.54
N LEU A 29 8.96 -17.31 24.37
CA LEU A 29 9.91 -17.32 23.24
C LEU A 29 10.26 -15.90 22.79
N LEU A 30 9.31 -14.97 22.88
CA LEU A 30 9.51 -13.55 22.61
C LEU A 30 8.86 -12.74 23.73
N LYS A 31 9.57 -11.78 24.28
CA LYS A 31 9.03 -10.78 25.20
C LYS A 31 9.21 -9.39 24.61
N ALA A 32 8.29 -8.49 24.90
CA ALA A 32 8.34 -7.09 24.48
C ALA A 32 8.09 -6.21 25.71
N LYS A 33 9.07 -5.39 26.08
CA LYS A 33 8.96 -4.40 27.15
C LYS A 33 8.59 -3.05 26.54
N CYS A 34 7.46 -2.49 26.95
CA CYS A 34 7.07 -1.14 26.53
C CYS A 34 7.99 -0.11 27.18
N THR A 35 8.78 0.60 26.38
CA THR A 35 9.71 1.63 26.84
C THR A 35 9.11 3.03 26.83
N GLY A 36 8.03 3.23 26.05
CA GLY A 36 7.35 4.52 25.97
C GLY A 36 6.11 4.50 25.07
N VAL A 37 5.41 5.63 25.07
CA VAL A 37 4.25 5.90 24.21
C VAL A 37 4.47 7.27 23.58
N ASN A 38 4.36 7.39 22.27
CA ASN A 38 4.46 8.68 21.61
C ASN A 38 3.10 9.43 21.58
N ASP A 39 3.09 10.67 21.08
CA ASP A 39 1.91 11.54 21.04
C ASP A 39 0.80 10.98 20.12
N GLU A 40 1.15 10.13 19.16
CA GLU A 40 0.20 9.45 18.27
C GLU A 40 -0.37 8.16 18.88
N GLY A 41 0.04 7.80 20.08
CA GLY A 41 -0.38 6.59 20.76
C GLY A 41 0.31 5.32 20.30
N ILE A 42 1.36 5.42 19.49
CA ILE A 42 2.26 4.31 19.13
C ILE A 42 3.12 3.96 20.35
N ARG A 43 3.38 2.69 20.57
CA ARG A 43 4.21 2.19 21.67
C ARG A 43 5.60 1.86 21.16
N ASN A 44 6.60 2.27 21.91
CA ASN A 44 7.97 1.85 21.70
C ASN A 44 8.21 0.59 22.56
N PHE A 45 8.76 -0.44 21.92
CA PHE A 45 9.08 -1.70 22.59
C PHE A 45 10.56 -2.05 22.41
N GLU A 46 11.14 -2.57 23.47
CA GLU A 46 12.36 -3.33 23.42
C GLU A 46 12.01 -4.83 23.40
N PHE A 47 12.39 -5.52 22.32
CA PHE A 47 12.17 -6.96 22.20
C PHE A 47 13.31 -7.73 22.85
N ILE A 48 12.93 -8.73 23.64
CA ILE A 48 13.82 -9.60 24.42
C ILE A 48 13.58 -11.03 23.94
N TYR A 49 14.61 -11.64 23.36
CA TYR A 49 14.54 -12.98 22.76
C TYR A 49 15.94 -13.60 22.71
N ASP A 50 16.00 -14.91 22.47
CA ASP A 50 17.24 -15.66 22.19
C ASP A 50 17.15 -16.23 20.77
N GLY A 51 18.24 -16.08 19.99
CA GLY A 51 18.31 -16.52 18.59
C GLY A 51 18.06 -15.44 17.56
N ILE A 52 17.48 -15.80 16.42
CA ILE A 52 17.26 -14.91 15.28
C ILE A 52 15.82 -14.34 15.31
N PHE A 53 15.70 -13.03 15.47
CA PHE A 53 14.41 -12.33 15.63
C PHE A 53 13.39 -12.67 14.53
N TYR A 54 13.80 -12.64 13.27
CA TYR A 54 12.89 -12.91 12.16
C TYR A 54 12.39 -14.35 12.13
N GLU A 55 13.22 -15.34 12.52
CA GLU A 55 12.78 -16.73 12.66
C GLU A 55 11.73 -16.90 13.77
N ILE A 56 11.88 -16.13 14.86
CA ILE A 56 10.91 -16.11 15.94
C ILE A 56 9.61 -15.46 15.47
N LEU A 57 9.69 -14.36 14.72
CA LEU A 57 8.52 -13.72 14.14
C LEU A 57 7.79 -14.64 13.16
N ASP A 58 8.51 -15.40 12.33
CA ASP A 58 7.91 -16.37 11.40
C ASP A 58 7.16 -17.49 12.15
N LYS A 59 7.64 -17.90 13.32
CA LYS A 59 6.97 -18.90 14.16
C LYS A 59 5.74 -18.37 14.90
N LEU A 60 5.79 -17.13 15.35
CA LEU A 60 4.77 -16.54 16.23
C LEU A 60 3.83 -15.58 15.51
N GLY A 61 4.31 -14.99 14.44
CA GLY A 61 3.62 -13.95 13.70
C GLY A 61 2.43 -14.49 12.89
N THR A 62 1.50 -13.60 12.67
CA THR A 62 0.43 -13.81 11.70
C THR A 62 0.41 -12.62 10.74
N MET A 63 0.13 -12.88 9.46
CA MET A 63 0.00 -11.82 8.46
C MET A 63 -1.05 -10.80 8.92
N PRO A 64 -0.70 -9.50 9.05
CA PRO A 64 -1.68 -8.47 9.39
C PRO A 64 -2.64 -8.27 8.22
N LEU A 65 -3.90 -8.63 8.42
CA LEU A 65 -4.95 -8.45 7.43
C LEU A 65 -5.74 -7.17 7.70
N PRO A 66 -6.29 -6.52 6.66
CA PRO A 66 -7.23 -5.42 6.83
C PRO A 66 -8.42 -5.82 7.72
N PRO A 67 -9.00 -4.88 8.50
CA PRO A 67 -10.05 -5.20 9.49
C PRO A 67 -11.32 -5.83 8.92
N TYR A 68 -11.58 -5.66 7.62
CA TYR A 68 -12.73 -6.26 6.95
C TYR A 68 -12.53 -7.72 6.56
N ILE A 69 -11.29 -8.24 6.58
CA ILE A 69 -11.00 -9.67 6.39
C ILE A 69 -11.05 -10.34 7.75
N LYS A 70 -12.12 -11.07 8.01
CA LYS A 70 -12.36 -11.75 9.30
C LYS A 70 -11.93 -13.21 9.28
N THR A 71 -11.89 -13.81 8.11
CA THR A 71 -11.49 -15.22 7.94
C THR A 71 -9.98 -15.34 7.99
N LYS A 72 -9.48 -16.28 8.80
CA LYS A 72 -8.07 -16.63 8.81
C LYS A 72 -7.70 -17.23 7.46
N LEU A 73 -6.59 -16.80 6.89
CA LEU A 73 -6.07 -17.40 5.65
C LEU A 73 -5.37 -18.71 5.99
N ASP A 74 -5.75 -19.78 5.30
CA ASP A 74 -5.06 -21.08 5.39
C ASP A 74 -3.66 -20.97 4.80
N ASP A 75 -3.51 -20.22 3.72
CA ASP A 75 -2.24 -19.88 3.09
C ASP A 75 -1.99 -18.37 3.16
N GLN A 76 -1.10 -17.95 4.04
CA GLN A 76 -0.75 -16.55 4.25
C GLN A 76 -0.06 -15.92 3.03
N SER A 77 0.60 -16.72 2.18
CA SER A 77 1.27 -16.24 0.97
C SER A 77 0.30 -15.61 -0.04
N ARG A 78 -0.99 -15.98 0.02
CA ARG A 78 -2.04 -15.39 -0.81
C ARG A 78 -2.27 -13.90 -0.56
N TYR A 79 -1.87 -13.38 0.59
CA TYR A 79 -1.94 -11.94 0.88
C TYR A 79 -0.62 -11.23 0.58
N GLN A 80 0.08 -11.66 -0.45
CA GLN A 80 1.27 -11.02 -0.99
C GLN A 80 1.30 -11.17 -2.52
N THR A 81 1.90 -10.20 -3.19
CA THR A 81 2.06 -10.24 -4.65
C THR A 81 3.12 -11.27 -5.05
N VAL A 82 2.93 -11.91 -6.22
CA VAL A 82 3.87 -12.91 -6.75
C VAL A 82 5.25 -12.34 -7.13
N TYR A 83 5.36 -11.00 -7.13
CA TYR A 83 6.58 -10.26 -7.46
C TYR A 83 7.19 -9.51 -6.25
N ALA A 84 6.70 -9.72 -5.04
CA ALA A 84 7.28 -9.12 -3.84
C ALA A 84 8.72 -9.62 -3.63
N LYS A 85 9.66 -8.68 -3.43
CA LYS A 85 11.09 -8.99 -3.23
C LYS A 85 11.65 -8.40 -1.95
N ASN A 86 11.28 -7.15 -1.63
CA ASN A 86 11.89 -6.39 -0.54
C ASN A 86 11.00 -6.46 0.70
N ILE A 87 11.55 -6.96 1.81
CA ILE A 87 10.87 -6.99 3.11
C ILE A 87 10.85 -5.57 3.70
N GLY A 88 9.76 -5.19 4.39
CA GLY A 88 9.67 -3.89 5.08
C GLY A 88 8.29 -3.23 5.02
N SER A 89 7.32 -3.84 4.34
CA SER A 89 5.96 -3.31 4.24
C SER A 89 5.04 -3.92 5.30
N ALA A 90 4.20 -3.08 5.92
CA ALA A 90 3.17 -3.54 6.86
C ALA A 90 1.90 -4.03 6.17
N ALA A 91 1.72 -3.76 4.88
CA ALA A 91 0.58 -4.20 4.09
C ALA A 91 0.98 -4.53 2.65
N ALA A 92 0.28 -5.47 2.03
CA ALA A 92 0.49 -5.80 0.62
C ALA A 92 -0.18 -4.76 -0.30
N PRO A 93 0.36 -4.50 -1.49
CA PRO A 93 -0.30 -3.70 -2.52
C PRO A 93 -1.39 -4.55 -3.20
N THR A 94 -2.58 -4.58 -2.60
CA THR A 94 -3.61 -5.59 -2.87
C THR A 94 -4.17 -5.60 -4.30
N ALA A 95 -4.04 -4.51 -5.05
CA ALA A 95 -4.33 -4.53 -6.49
C ALA A 95 -3.38 -5.47 -7.27
N GLY A 96 -2.17 -5.68 -6.78
CA GLY A 96 -1.22 -6.62 -7.36
C GLY A 96 -1.58 -8.10 -7.16
N LEU A 97 -2.49 -8.41 -6.24
CA LEU A 97 -2.95 -9.79 -5.99
C LEU A 97 -3.76 -10.37 -7.17
N HIS A 98 -4.26 -9.52 -8.06
CA HIS A 98 -4.94 -9.97 -9.29
C HIS A 98 -3.97 -10.57 -10.32
N PHE A 99 -2.67 -10.38 -10.16
CA PHE A 99 -1.67 -10.83 -11.11
C PHE A 99 -1.03 -12.14 -10.64
N THR A 100 -1.10 -13.17 -11.47
CA THR A 100 -0.30 -14.38 -11.34
C THR A 100 0.96 -14.27 -12.18
N LYS A 101 1.93 -15.17 -11.98
CA LYS A 101 3.14 -15.25 -12.82
C LYS A 101 2.79 -15.54 -14.28
N GLU A 102 1.79 -16.38 -14.50
CA GLU A 102 1.30 -16.77 -15.82
C GLU A 102 0.65 -15.57 -16.52
N LEU A 103 -0.18 -14.80 -15.82
CA LEU A 103 -0.82 -13.60 -16.38
C LEU A 103 0.24 -12.53 -16.72
N LEU A 104 1.22 -12.30 -15.85
CA LEU A 104 2.32 -11.37 -16.14
C LEU A 104 3.07 -11.78 -17.40
N LYS A 105 3.39 -13.09 -17.53
CA LYS A 105 4.03 -13.60 -18.73
C LYS A 105 3.17 -13.39 -19.99
N GLN A 106 1.87 -13.68 -19.94
CA GLN A 106 0.96 -13.45 -21.07
C GLN A 106 0.93 -11.97 -21.49
N ILE A 107 0.96 -11.05 -20.51
CA ILE A 107 1.01 -9.60 -20.75
C ILE A 107 2.32 -9.22 -21.46
N GLU A 108 3.45 -9.78 -21.05
CA GLU A 108 4.75 -9.57 -21.71
C GLU A 108 4.78 -10.17 -23.11
N ASP A 109 4.22 -11.38 -23.30
CA ASP A 109 4.20 -12.09 -24.58
C ASP A 109 3.39 -11.32 -25.68
N ILE A 110 2.42 -10.49 -25.28
CA ILE A 110 1.71 -9.60 -26.21
C ILE A 110 2.40 -8.23 -26.40
N GLY A 111 3.63 -8.07 -25.91
CA GLY A 111 4.46 -6.87 -26.15
C GLY A 111 4.29 -5.74 -25.13
N VAL A 112 3.62 -5.97 -24.00
CA VAL A 112 3.52 -4.98 -22.91
C VAL A 112 4.78 -5.07 -22.04
N THR A 113 5.43 -3.94 -21.80
CA THR A 113 6.59 -3.88 -20.92
C THR A 113 6.14 -3.79 -19.46
N VAL A 114 6.54 -4.75 -18.63
CA VAL A 114 6.30 -4.76 -17.19
C VAL A 114 7.53 -4.26 -16.44
N CYS A 115 7.37 -3.29 -15.55
CA CYS A 115 8.43 -2.83 -14.68
C CYS A 115 7.96 -2.71 -13.23
N TYR A 116 8.89 -2.74 -12.30
CA TYR A 116 8.62 -2.81 -10.88
C TYR A 116 9.27 -1.67 -10.12
N ILE A 117 8.54 -1.15 -9.14
CA ILE A 117 9.04 -0.21 -8.14
C ILE A 117 8.87 -0.81 -6.76
N THR A 118 9.65 -0.34 -5.78
CA THR A 118 9.51 -0.75 -4.39
C THR A 118 8.70 0.27 -3.62
N LEU A 119 7.74 -0.20 -2.85
CA LEU A 119 6.95 0.60 -1.93
C LEU A 119 6.82 -0.11 -0.59
N HIS A 120 7.06 0.60 0.49
CA HIS A 120 6.80 0.13 1.84
C HIS A 120 5.54 0.81 2.36
N VAL A 121 4.42 0.09 2.25
CA VAL A 121 3.11 0.57 2.72
C VAL A 121 3.09 0.57 4.24
N GLY A 122 2.86 1.75 4.83
CA GLY A 122 2.77 1.92 6.26
C GLY A 122 1.42 1.51 6.83
N LEU A 123 1.36 1.34 8.16
CA LEU A 123 0.14 0.99 8.90
C LEU A 123 -0.98 2.06 8.78
N GLY A 124 -0.62 3.29 8.41
CA GLY A 124 -1.56 4.39 8.21
C GLY A 124 -2.60 4.19 7.11
N THR A 125 -2.31 3.32 6.12
CA THR A 125 -3.21 3.03 5.00
C THR A 125 -4.59 2.49 5.44
N PHE A 126 -4.68 1.91 6.64
CA PHE A 126 -5.93 1.40 7.20
C PHE A 126 -6.67 2.39 8.10
N ARG A 127 -6.17 3.61 8.29
CA ARG A 127 -6.84 4.63 9.10
C ARG A 127 -7.91 5.36 8.27
N PRO A 128 -9.14 5.51 8.78
CA PRO A 128 -10.18 6.25 8.08
C PRO A 128 -9.87 7.76 8.06
N VAL A 129 -10.42 8.46 7.06
CA VAL A 129 -10.40 9.92 7.00
C VAL A 129 -11.36 10.47 8.07
N ASN A 130 -10.84 11.25 9.02
CA ASN A 130 -11.60 11.80 10.15
C ASN A 130 -11.73 13.33 10.09
N VAL A 131 -11.62 13.93 8.91
CA VAL A 131 -11.74 15.39 8.73
C VAL A 131 -12.93 15.72 7.83
N GLU A 132 -13.69 16.76 8.17
CA GLU A 132 -14.80 17.25 7.35
C GLU A 132 -14.28 17.97 6.09
N ASP A 133 -13.22 18.73 6.23
CA ASP A 133 -12.53 19.41 5.14
C ASP A 133 -11.37 18.54 4.63
N VAL A 134 -11.57 17.93 3.48
CA VAL A 134 -10.58 17.02 2.86
C VAL A 134 -9.22 17.66 2.62
N THR A 135 -9.17 18.99 2.39
CA THR A 135 -7.90 19.71 2.16
C THR A 135 -7.00 19.76 3.39
N LYS A 136 -7.56 19.53 4.57
CA LYS A 136 -6.84 19.46 5.85
C LYS A 136 -6.39 18.05 6.22
N HIS A 137 -6.72 17.05 5.40
CA HIS A 137 -6.30 15.68 5.65
C HIS A 137 -4.79 15.54 5.44
N LYS A 138 -4.08 15.08 6.49
CA LYS A 138 -2.67 14.72 6.39
C LYS A 138 -2.55 13.25 6.00
N MET A 139 -2.04 13.00 4.81
CA MET A 139 -1.73 11.65 4.36
C MET A 139 -0.55 11.09 5.14
N HIS A 140 -0.61 9.79 5.41
CA HIS A 140 0.54 9.08 5.96
C HIS A 140 1.66 9.02 4.94
N SER A 141 2.88 9.18 5.44
CA SER A 141 4.08 9.09 4.64
C SER A 141 4.44 7.63 4.40
N GLU A 142 4.74 7.26 3.15
CA GLU A 142 5.14 5.92 2.72
C GLU A 142 6.46 5.99 1.98
N PHE A 143 7.38 5.08 2.32
CA PHE A 143 8.69 5.02 1.66
C PHE A 143 8.58 4.37 0.30
N TYR A 144 9.18 5.00 -0.70
CA TYR A 144 9.29 4.45 -2.06
C TYR A 144 10.74 4.41 -2.54
N SER A 145 11.00 3.50 -3.49
CA SER A 145 12.25 3.44 -4.23
C SER A 145 11.98 3.06 -5.68
N MET A 146 12.55 3.83 -6.60
CA MET A 146 12.58 3.57 -8.03
C MET A 146 14.03 3.38 -8.47
N ASN A 147 14.33 2.25 -9.10
CA ASN A 147 15.63 2.00 -9.67
C ASN A 147 15.77 2.63 -11.07
N LYS A 148 17.02 2.70 -11.55
CA LYS A 148 17.32 3.29 -12.85
C LYS A 148 16.60 2.59 -14.01
N VAL A 149 16.49 1.27 -13.98
CA VAL A 149 15.86 0.47 -15.06
C VAL A 149 14.39 0.86 -15.20
N ALA A 150 13.64 0.92 -14.10
CA ALA A 150 12.24 1.33 -14.12
C ALA A 150 12.08 2.78 -14.60
N ALA A 151 12.97 3.69 -14.16
CA ALA A 151 12.95 5.07 -14.58
C ALA A 151 13.18 5.21 -16.09
N ASP A 152 14.18 4.53 -16.64
CA ASP A 152 14.51 4.56 -18.07
C ASP A 152 13.33 4.01 -18.91
N ILE A 153 12.71 2.89 -18.49
CA ILE A 153 11.53 2.30 -19.15
C ILE A 153 10.37 3.30 -19.18
N LEU A 154 10.07 3.94 -18.05
CA LEU A 154 8.94 4.87 -17.94
C LEU A 154 9.18 6.17 -18.74
N ASN A 155 10.41 6.71 -18.75
CA ASN A 155 10.74 7.86 -19.57
C ASN A 155 10.62 7.55 -21.06
N LYS A 156 11.15 6.40 -21.48
CA LYS A 156 11.01 5.94 -22.87
C LYS A 156 9.54 5.78 -23.27
N ALA A 157 8.69 5.24 -22.36
CA ALA A 157 7.26 5.16 -22.61
C ALA A 157 6.62 6.54 -22.81
N LYS A 158 7.04 7.56 -22.04
CA LYS A 158 6.60 8.94 -22.20
C LYS A 158 7.04 9.56 -23.53
N GLU A 159 8.31 9.41 -23.89
CA GLU A 159 8.89 9.90 -25.14
C GLU A 159 8.16 9.31 -26.36
N GLU A 160 7.81 8.03 -26.29
CA GLU A 160 7.09 7.30 -27.34
C GLU A 160 5.57 7.45 -27.27
N ASN A 161 5.04 8.26 -26.34
CA ASN A 161 3.61 8.44 -26.07
C ASN A 161 2.86 7.12 -25.81
N ARG A 162 3.54 6.15 -25.20
CA ARG A 162 2.93 4.89 -24.77
C ARG A 162 2.16 5.08 -23.47
N CYS A 163 1.05 4.35 -23.36
CA CYS A 163 0.21 4.37 -22.16
C CYS A 163 0.94 3.78 -20.96
N ILE A 164 1.02 4.52 -19.86
CA ILE A 164 1.54 4.05 -18.57
C ILE A 164 0.37 3.63 -17.70
N VAL A 165 0.30 2.33 -17.41
CA VAL A 165 -0.71 1.71 -16.56
C VAL A 165 -0.13 1.42 -15.18
N ALA A 166 -0.58 2.13 -14.16
CA ALA A 166 -0.21 1.81 -12.78
C ALA A 166 -1.05 0.65 -12.24
N VAL A 167 -0.43 -0.24 -11.48
CA VAL A 167 -1.12 -1.27 -10.70
C VAL A 167 -1.09 -0.87 -9.23
N GLY A 168 -2.25 -0.49 -8.71
CA GLY A 168 -2.45 -0.03 -7.34
C GLY A 168 -2.29 1.48 -7.14
N THR A 169 -3.06 1.99 -6.18
CA THR A 169 -3.04 3.41 -5.78
C THR A 169 -1.70 3.84 -5.19
N THR A 170 -0.99 2.91 -4.56
CA THR A 170 0.37 3.13 -4.03
C THR A 170 1.38 3.38 -5.16
N THR A 171 1.34 2.58 -6.22
CA THR A 171 2.14 2.81 -7.43
C THR A 171 1.82 4.17 -8.04
N THR A 172 0.55 4.51 -8.17
CA THR A 172 0.10 5.82 -8.66
C THR A 172 0.70 6.95 -7.85
N ARG A 173 0.57 6.90 -6.52
CA ARG A 173 1.12 7.94 -5.63
C ARG A 173 2.64 8.08 -5.78
N THR A 174 3.36 6.99 -5.93
CA THR A 174 4.81 7.03 -6.16
C THR A 174 5.17 7.71 -7.48
N LEU A 175 4.55 7.28 -8.59
CA LEU A 175 4.84 7.84 -9.91
C LEU A 175 4.48 9.33 -9.98
N GLU A 176 3.34 9.72 -9.43
CA GLU A 176 2.91 11.12 -9.35
C GLU A 176 3.83 11.96 -8.46
N THR A 177 4.30 11.41 -7.34
CA THR A 177 5.28 12.11 -6.48
C THR A 177 6.59 12.38 -7.22
N ILE A 178 7.11 11.38 -7.93
CA ILE A 178 8.37 11.54 -8.69
C ILE A 178 8.19 12.56 -9.80
N MET A 179 7.11 12.47 -10.57
CA MET A 179 6.82 13.43 -11.65
C MET A 179 6.56 14.84 -11.12
N SER A 180 5.92 15.00 -9.96
CA SER A 180 5.72 16.32 -9.35
C SER A 180 7.02 16.93 -8.84
N LYS A 181 7.94 16.11 -8.32
CA LYS A 181 9.23 16.59 -7.79
C LYS A 181 10.26 16.89 -8.87
N TYR A 182 10.33 16.06 -9.90
CA TYR A 182 11.47 16.07 -10.84
C TYR A 182 11.06 16.33 -12.29
N ASN A 183 9.77 16.33 -12.60
CA ASN A 183 9.19 16.41 -13.96
C ASN A 183 9.74 15.35 -14.94
N THR A 184 10.32 14.31 -14.43
CA THR A 184 10.84 13.13 -15.14
C THR A 184 10.92 11.95 -14.17
N PHE A 185 10.91 10.73 -14.66
CA PHE A 185 11.25 9.58 -13.85
C PHE A 185 12.77 9.48 -13.69
N LYS A 186 13.22 9.16 -12.48
CA LYS A 186 14.65 8.99 -12.20
C LYS A 186 14.86 8.00 -11.07
N GLU A 187 16.06 7.43 -11.03
CA GLU A 187 16.48 6.66 -9.88
C GLU A 187 16.47 7.53 -8.63
N CYS A 188 15.64 7.14 -7.67
CA CYS A 188 15.47 7.87 -6.42
C CYS A 188 14.78 7.01 -5.37
N SER A 189 14.95 7.41 -4.13
CA SER A 189 14.17 6.95 -2.99
C SER A 189 13.71 8.13 -2.16
N GLY A 190 12.65 7.93 -1.39
CA GLY A 190 12.12 8.99 -0.55
C GLY A 190 10.78 8.62 0.09
N TRP A 191 10.16 9.62 0.66
CA TRP A 191 8.86 9.50 1.29
C TRP A 191 7.81 10.26 0.49
N THR A 192 6.61 9.68 0.37
CA THR A 192 5.45 10.29 -0.26
C THR A 192 4.29 10.41 0.72
N ASP A 193 3.77 11.61 0.84
CA ASP A 193 2.54 11.96 1.53
C ASP A 193 1.54 12.61 0.57
N ILE A 194 1.74 12.43 -0.73
CA ILE A 194 0.88 13.02 -1.76
C ILE A 194 -0.58 12.63 -1.55
N PHE A 195 -1.44 13.63 -1.52
CA PHE A 195 -2.88 13.46 -1.44
C PHE A 195 -3.52 13.83 -2.78
N ILE A 196 -4.03 12.82 -3.48
CA ILE A 196 -4.66 12.97 -4.79
C ILE A 196 -6.18 12.96 -4.60
N TYR A 197 -6.84 14.05 -5.02
CA TYR A 197 -8.28 14.23 -4.95
C TYR A 197 -8.77 14.99 -6.20
N PRO A 198 -10.09 15.09 -6.47
CA PRO A 198 -10.62 15.76 -7.65
C PRO A 198 -10.04 17.16 -7.86
N GLY A 199 -9.56 17.42 -9.08
CA GLY A 199 -8.79 18.62 -9.45
C GLY A 199 -7.28 18.38 -9.58
N TYR A 200 -6.77 17.19 -9.17
CA TYR A 200 -5.37 16.84 -9.38
C TYR A 200 -5.07 16.52 -10.85
N GLU A 201 -3.99 17.08 -11.39
CA GLU A 201 -3.51 16.82 -12.76
C GLU A 201 -2.47 15.70 -12.76
N PHE A 202 -2.85 14.54 -13.28
CA PHE A 202 -1.96 13.39 -13.40
C PHE A 202 -0.89 13.62 -14.48
N LYS A 203 0.37 13.40 -14.11
CA LYS A 203 1.56 13.54 -14.97
C LYS A 203 2.28 12.22 -15.17
N GLY A 204 2.18 11.29 -14.24
CA GLY A 204 2.95 10.06 -14.20
C GLY A 204 2.25 8.86 -14.83
N ILE A 205 0.90 8.85 -14.83
CA ILE A 205 0.13 7.72 -15.31
C ILE A 205 -0.99 8.13 -16.28
N ASP A 206 -1.43 7.19 -17.12
CA ASP A 206 -2.55 7.33 -18.03
C ASP A 206 -3.73 6.44 -17.65
N SER A 207 -3.46 5.34 -16.95
CA SER A 207 -4.46 4.38 -16.53
C SER A 207 -4.08 3.72 -15.21
N LEU A 208 -5.07 3.17 -14.52
CA LEU A 208 -4.91 2.54 -13.21
C LEU A 208 -5.69 1.24 -13.14
N ILE A 209 -5.04 0.16 -12.69
CA ILE A 209 -5.71 -1.05 -12.24
C ILE A 209 -5.76 -1.02 -10.72
N THR A 210 -6.95 -1.13 -10.14
CA THR A 210 -7.13 -1.08 -8.69
C THR A 210 -8.36 -1.85 -8.24
N ASN A 211 -8.46 -2.11 -6.94
CA ASN A 211 -9.64 -2.72 -6.32
C ASN A 211 -10.79 -1.73 -6.19
N PHE A 212 -12.00 -2.23 -5.90
CA PHE A 212 -13.07 -1.39 -5.36
C PHE A 212 -12.74 -1.00 -3.91
N HIS A 213 -12.87 0.28 -3.60
CA HIS A 213 -12.46 0.88 -2.33
C HIS A 213 -13.63 1.15 -1.39
N LEU A 214 -13.33 1.31 -0.10
CA LEU A 214 -14.31 1.70 0.92
C LEU A 214 -14.88 3.09 0.64
N PRO A 215 -16.17 3.32 0.92
CA PRO A 215 -16.76 4.64 0.84
C PRO A 215 -16.08 5.61 1.81
N LYS A 216 -16.08 6.90 1.49
CA LYS A 216 -15.46 7.97 2.28
C LYS A 216 -13.96 7.79 2.53
N SER A 217 -13.26 7.09 1.63
CA SER A 217 -11.79 6.89 1.70
C SER A 217 -11.05 7.84 0.75
N THR A 218 -9.78 8.09 1.07
CA THR A 218 -8.85 8.82 0.18
C THR A 218 -8.70 8.12 -1.18
N LEU A 219 -8.89 6.81 -1.21
CA LEU A 219 -8.75 6.00 -2.42
C LEU A 219 -9.89 6.25 -3.42
N ILE A 220 -11.14 6.43 -2.96
CA ILE A 220 -12.22 6.86 -3.84
C ILE A 220 -11.97 8.26 -4.41
N MET A 221 -11.35 9.15 -3.64
CA MET A 221 -10.98 10.48 -4.13
C MET A 221 -9.93 10.40 -5.23
N LEU A 222 -8.91 9.54 -5.08
CA LEU A 222 -7.87 9.33 -6.09
C LEU A 222 -8.45 8.81 -7.41
N VAL A 223 -9.29 7.76 -7.37
CA VAL A 223 -9.90 7.22 -8.60
C VAL A 223 -10.87 8.22 -9.23
N SER A 224 -11.58 9.00 -8.41
CA SER A 224 -12.45 10.08 -8.88
C SER A 224 -11.67 11.24 -9.51
N ALA A 225 -10.45 11.51 -9.04
CA ALA A 225 -9.56 12.49 -9.67
C ALA A 225 -9.12 12.02 -11.07
N LEU A 226 -8.89 10.70 -11.25
CA LEU A 226 -8.41 10.15 -12.52
C LEU A 226 -9.49 10.11 -13.60
N ALA A 227 -10.70 9.62 -13.29
CA ALA A 227 -11.75 9.35 -14.26
C ALA A 227 -12.98 10.26 -14.15
N GLY A 228 -12.98 11.18 -13.19
CA GLY A 228 -14.15 12.00 -12.88
C GLY A 228 -15.07 11.34 -11.85
N LYS A 229 -15.58 12.15 -10.91
CA LYS A 229 -16.42 11.67 -9.80
C LYS A 229 -17.68 10.94 -10.29
N GLU A 230 -18.35 11.47 -11.27
CA GLU A 230 -19.61 10.91 -11.80
C GLU A 230 -19.38 9.52 -12.41
N ASN A 231 -18.37 9.37 -13.24
CA ASN A 231 -18.00 8.09 -13.86
C ASN A 231 -17.69 7.02 -12.78
N ILE A 232 -16.92 7.39 -11.77
CA ILE A 232 -16.59 6.47 -10.67
C ILE A 232 -17.83 6.10 -9.87
N MET A 233 -18.69 7.04 -9.53
CA MET A 233 -19.92 6.75 -8.78
C MET A 233 -20.87 5.84 -9.57
N ASN A 234 -21.01 6.06 -10.88
CA ASN A 234 -21.80 5.20 -11.76
C ASN A 234 -21.21 3.78 -11.85
N ALA A 235 -19.88 3.65 -11.98
CA ALA A 235 -19.21 2.35 -11.97
C ALA A 235 -19.42 1.60 -10.64
N TYR A 236 -19.34 2.30 -9.49
CA TYR A 236 -19.61 1.69 -8.19
C TYR A 236 -21.06 1.27 -8.03
N LYS A 237 -22.02 2.08 -8.50
CA LYS A 237 -23.44 1.73 -8.49
C LYS A 237 -23.68 0.45 -9.32
N HIS A 238 -23.17 0.41 -10.54
CA HIS A 238 -23.24 -0.76 -11.41
C HIS A 238 -22.60 -1.99 -10.76
N ALA A 239 -21.41 -1.86 -10.16
CA ALA A 239 -20.74 -2.95 -9.48
C ALA A 239 -21.56 -3.53 -8.31
N VAL A 240 -22.28 -2.68 -7.57
CA VAL A 240 -23.19 -3.14 -6.49
C VAL A 240 -24.40 -3.88 -7.09
N GLU A 241 -25.02 -3.35 -8.14
CA GLU A 241 -26.16 -3.96 -8.82
C GLU A 241 -25.79 -5.34 -9.40
N GLU A 242 -24.62 -5.47 -10.00
CA GLU A 242 -24.10 -6.70 -10.60
C GLU A 242 -23.38 -7.61 -9.61
N LYS A 243 -23.39 -7.26 -8.31
CA LYS A 243 -22.81 -8.06 -7.21
C LYS A 243 -21.32 -8.35 -7.35
N TYR A 244 -20.57 -7.40 -7.86
CA TYR A 244 -19.10 -7.46 -7.85
C TYR A 244 -18.58 -7.56 -6.42
N ARG A 245 -17.48 -8.26 -6.24
CA ARG A 245 -16.80 -8.38 -4.95
C ARG A 245 -15.89 -7.19 -4.72
N PHE A 246 -15.90 -6.68 -3.52
CA PHE A 246 -15.15 -5.48 -3.14
C PHE A 246 -13.90 -5.81 -2.34
N PHE A 247 -12.99 -4.83 -2.23
CA PHE A 247 -11.78 -4.82 -1.42
C PHE A 247 -10.67 -5.76 -1.92
N SER A 248 -9.78 -6.21 -1.00
CA SER A 248 -8.50 -6.84 -1.33
C SER A 248 -8.59 -8.12 -2.16
N PHE A 249 -9.60 -8.95 -1.91
CA PHE A 249 -9.82 -10.21 -2.62
C PHE A 249 -11.07 -10.16 -3.51
N GLY A 250 -11.54 -8.96 -3.79
CA GLY A 250 -12.66 -8.74 -4.68
C GLY A 250 -12.28 -8.67 -6.16
N ASP A 251 -13.11 -7.99 -6.91
CA ASP A 251 -12.89 -7.74 -8.33
C ASP A 251 -12.07 -6.45 -8.53
N ALA A 252 -11.52 -6.24 -9.72
CA ALA A 252 -10.69 -5.10 -10.05
C ALA A 252 -11.39 -4.16 -11.02
N MET A 253 -10.99 -2.89 -10.99
CA MET A 253 -11.33 -1.88 -11.98
C MET A 253 -10.11 -1.56 -12.85
N PHE A 254 -10.31 -1.43 -14.15
CA PHE A 254 -9.38 -0.79 -15.06
C PHE A 254 -9.90 0.60 -15.40
N ILE A 255 -9.21 1.63 -14.95
CA ILE A 255 -9.61 3.03 -15.02
C ILE A 255 -8.70 3.78 -15.98
N LYS A 256 -9.26 4.43 -16.99
CA LYS A 256 -8.53 5.34 -17.87
C LYS A 256 -8.68 6.78 -17.40
N LYS A 257 -7.62 7.57 -17.57
CA LYS A 257 -7.65 9.02 -17.34
C LYS A 257 -8.73 9.65 -18.19
N ASN A 258 -9.55 10.51 -17.59
CA ASN A 258 -10.50 11.33 -18.32
C ASN A 258 -9.74 12.31 -19.24
N LYS A 259 -10.16 12.40 -20.48
CA LYS A 259 -9.56 13.31 -21.48
C LYS A 259 -10.01 14.74 -21.24
#